data_42774ad58d942bd577b14cd6cf26f66c
#
_entry.id   42774ad58d942bd577b14cd6cf26f66c
#
_cell.length_a   1.000
_cell.length_b   1.000
_cell.length_c   1.000
_cell.angle_alpha   90.00
_cell.angle_beta   90.00
_cell.angle_gamma   90.00
#
_symmetry.space_group_name_H-M   'P 1'
#
loop_
_entity.id
_entity.type
_entity.pdbx_description
1 polymer ?
#
loop_
_entity_poly.entity_id
_entity_poly.type
_entity_poly.pdbx_seq_one_letter_code
_entity_poly.pdbx_strand_id
1 'polypeptide(L)'
;PTLSSAASDVYKRQEYAQLKTVVLGIAKDFGGTPKLQDCYDPKSREHVKNGNFPNEESLVNELNQFLKVFKKYNVNVLRPDNIKNLNQIFSRDIAFVIDDKIIIPNIINERRKEITGIKSIIEKIDKKKIITLSEKSSIEGGDVVVHNEDIFIGYSKQEDIDKYQVARTNEKAVSDIKNLFPEKNIFAFELNKSDEDPKENALHLDCCFQPIGNGMAILFEGGFKNSSDIALLENYFGINNLIRITKEEMYNMNSNVFSISEKVIVSEKNFKRLNAILRDNGFHVEEIKFSETAKMEGLLRCATLPLIRLWNKLLII
;
A
#
# COMPACT_ATOMS: atom_id res chain seq x y z
N PRO A 1 33.59 -20.59 2.04
CA PRO A 1 32.30 -20.04 2.41
C PRO A 1 31.65 -19.49 1.14
N THR A 2 30.64 -20.20 0.68
CA THR A 2 29.97 -19.97 -0.58
C THR A 2 29.13 -18.71 -0.49
N LEU A 3 29.31 -17.78 -1.43
CA LEU A 3 28.53 -16.57 -1.67
C LEU A 3 27.00 -16.83 -1.89
N SER A 4 26.59 -18.09 -1.85
CA SER A 4 25.23 -18.54 -2.12
C SER A 4 24.24 -18.32 -0.97
N SER A 5 24.66 -18.39 0.30
CA SER A 5 23.73 -18.24 1.44
C SER A 5 23.42 -16.76 1.75
N ALA A 6 24.38 -15.85 1.58
CA ALA A 6 24.16 -14.43 1.79
C ALA A 6 23.27 -13.79 0.68
N ALA A 7 23.28 -14.35 -0.53
CA ALA A 7 22.42 -13.90 -1.62
C ALA A 7 20.96 -14.31 -1.44
N SER A 8 20.68 -15.48 -0.87
CA SER A 8 19.31 -15.97 -0.64
C SER A 8 18.57 -15.20 0.47
N ASP A 9 19.27 -14.77 1.51
CA ASP A 9 18.65 -14.03 2.63
C ASP A 9 18.25 -12.60 2.28
N VAL A 10 18.74 -12.09 1.18
CA VAL A 10 18.59 -10.69 0.79
C VAL A 10 17.37 -10.43 -0.09
N TYR A 11 16.86 -11.43 -0.79
CA TYR A 11 15.61 -11.34 -1.57
C TYR A 11 14.34 -11.35 -0.68
N LYS A 12 14.47 -11.56 0.62
CA LYS A 12 13.38 -11.96 1.52
C LYS A 12 12.63 -10.82 2.22
N ARG A 13 12.93 -9.52 1.95
CA ARG A 13 12.42 -8.43 2.81
C ARG A 13 11.85 -7.27 2.01
N GLN A 14 10.96 -7.55 1.05
CA GLN A 14 10.53 -6.53 0.08
C GLN A 14 9.81 -5.34 0.71
N GLU A 15 8.94 -5.52 1.72
CA GLU A 15 8.21 -4.39 2.32
C GLU A 15 9.10 -3.44 3.13
N TYR A 16 10.19 -3.93 3.73
CA TYR A 16 11.06 -3.14 4.60
C TYR A 16 12.56 -3.26 4.32
N ALA A 17 12.97 -3.86 3.20
CA ALA A 17 14.35 -3.75 2.73
C ALA A 17 14.70 -2.29 2.42
N GLN A 18 16.00 -1.94 2.47
CA GLN A 18 16.45 -0.57 2.22
C GLN A 18 15.93 -0.04 0.89
N LEU A 19 15.11 1.00 0.96
CA LEU A 19 14.53 1.66 -0.21
C LEU A 19 15.59 2.43 -0.99
N LYS A 20 15.59 2.29 -2.33
CA LYS A 20 16.49 2.99 -3.25
C LYS A 20 15.74 3.90 -4.21
N THR A 21 14.63 3.42 -4.77
CA THR A 21 13.83 4.20 -5.72
C THR A 21 12.35 3.98 -5.45
N VAL A 22 11.61 5.08 -5.43
CA VAL A 22 10.16 5.08 -5.18
C VAL A 22 9.47 6.05 -6.13
N VAL A 23 8.27 5.70 -6.58
CA VAL A 23 7.33 6.70 -7.12
C VAL A 23 6.52 7.23 -5.95
N LEU A 24 6.58 8.53 -5.73
CA LEU A 24 5.73 9.25 -4.77
C LEU A 24 4.63 9.96 -5.54
N GLY A 25 3.39 9.73 -5.20
CA GLY A 25 2.24 10.36 -5.81
C GLY A 25 2.27 11.89 -5.80
N ILE A 26 1.44 12.53 -6.59
CA ILE A 26 1.31 13.99 -6.66
C ILE A 26 -0.11 14.43 -6.36
N ALA A 27 -0.26 15.59 -5.73
CA ALA A 27 -1.54 16.21 -5.44
C ALA A 27 -1.82 17.46 -6.27
N LYS A 28 -0.84 17.93 -7.04
CA LYS A 28 -1.02 19.08 -7.92
C LYS A 28 -2.10 18.78 -8.97
N ASP A 29 -3.02 19.71 -9.16
CA ASP A 29 -4.13 19.58 -10.11
C ASP A 29 -5.02 18.33 -9.89
N PHE A 30 -5.15 17.83 -8.65
CA PHE A 30 -5.85 16.57 -8.34
C PHE A 30 -7.37 16.58 -8.58
N GLY A 31 -7.93 17.74 -8.91
CA GLY A 31 -9.35 17.89 -9.25
C GLY A 31 -10.22 18.52 -8.16
N GLY A 32 -9.65 18.73 -6.96
CA GLY A 32 -10.38 19.33 -5.84
C GLY A 32 -11.40 18.38 -5.18
N THR A 33 -12.38 18.97 -4.48
CA THR A 33 -13.44 18.20 -3.80
C THR A 33 -14.37 17.54 -4.83
N PRO A 34 -14.51 16.20 -4.84
CA PRO A 34 -15.39 15.51 -5.77
C PRO A 34 -16.87 15.77 -5.41
N LYS A 35 -17.77 15.51 -6.37
CA LYS A 35 -19.18 15.39 -6.01
C LYS A 35 -19.38 14.11 -5.18
N LEU A 36 -20.40 14.11 -4.33
CA LEU A 36 -20.68 12.99 -3.44
C LEU A 36 -20.88 11.67 -4.17
N GLN A 37 -21.53 11.71 -5.34
CA GLN A 37 -21.78 10.53 -6.19
C GLN A 37 -20.52 10.02 -6.90
N ASP A 38 -19.48 10.83 -6.99
CA ASP A 38 -18.21 10.49 -7.64
C ASP A 38 -17.17 9.95 -6.64
N CYS A 39 -17.53 9.91 -5.34
CA CYS A 39 -16.70 9.29 -4.30
C CYS A 39 -16.80 7.76 -4.41
N TYR A 40 -15.67 7.11 -4.56
CA TYR A 40 -15.54 5.65 -4.71
C TYR A 40 -15.01 4.96 -3.45
N ASP A 41 -15.03 5.65 -2.31
CA ASP A 41 -14.75 5.12 -0.98
C ASP A 41 -15.58 5.83 0.09
N PRO A 42 -15.94 5.16 1.21
CA PRO A 42 -16.82 5.73 2.22
C PRO A 42 -16.20 6.87 3.00
N LYS A 43 -14.87 6.90 3.18
CA LYS A 43 -14.19 7.93 3.96
C LYS A 43 -14.13 9.25 3.20
N SER A 44 -13.78 9.24 1.92
CA SER A 44 -13.90 10.41 1.05
C SER A 44 -15.32 10.97 1.07
N ARG A 45 -16.32 10.08 0.95
CA ARG A 45 -17.75 10.45 1.00
C ARG A 45 -18.12 11.12 2.32
N GLU A 46 -17.65 10.58 3.45
CA GLU A 46 -17.85 11.17 4.78
C GLU A 46 -17.28 12.59 4.86
N HIS A 47 -16.03 12.78 4.43
CA HIS A 47 -15.35 14.08 4.50
C HIS A 47 -15.93 15.11 3.51
N VAL A 48 -16.46 14.68 2.36
CA VAL A 48 -17.21 15.56 1.45
C VAL A 48 -18.52 15.99 2.10
N LYS A 49 -19.29 15.07 2.71
CA LYS A 49 -20.53 15.37 3.43
C LYS A 49 -20.30 16.37 4.59
N ASN A 50 -19.19 16.21 5.30
CA ASN A 50 -18.83 17.03 6.46
C ASN A 50 -18.19 18.38 6.06
N GLY A 51 -17.98 18.64 4.76
CA GLY A 51 -17.38 19.89 4.26
C GLY A 51 -15.91 20.08 4.66
N ASN A 52 -15.19 19.00 5.00
CA ASN A 52 -13.79 19.03 5.43
C ASN A 52 -12.87 18.15 4.58
N PHE A 53 -13.29 17.87 3.33
CA PHE A 53 -12.44 17.20 2.35
C PHE A 53 -11.17 18.04 2.11
N PRO A 54 -9.98 17.42 1.96
CA PRO A 54 -8.72 18.13 1.90
C PRO A 54 -8.62 19.03 0.66
N ASN A 55 -7.93 20.15 0.80
CA ASN A 55 -7.58 21.02 -0.32
C ASN A 55 -6.20 20.68 -0.90
N GLU A 56 -5.92 21.14 -2.11
CA GLU A 56 -4.69 20.86 -2.83
C GLU A 56 -3.44 21.30 -2.06
N GLU A 57 -3.47 22.50 -1.48
CA GLU A 57 -2.32 23.07 -0.77
C GLU A 57 -1.91 22.18 0.42
N SER A 58 -2.89 21.70 1.20
CA SER A 58 -2.64 20.81 2.32
C SER A 58 -2.02 19.49 1.89
N LEU A 59 -2.56 18.88 0.82
CA LEU A 59 -2.07 17.62 0.26
C LEU A 59 -0.65 17.77 -0.32
N VAL A 60 -0.39 18.85 -1.06
CA VAL A 60 0.95 19.16 -1.60
C VAL A 60 1.96 19.34 -0.47
N ASN A 61 1.57 20.04 0.60
CA ASN A 61 2.42 20.25 1.76
C ASN A 61 2.76 18.93 2.49
N GLU A 62 1.80 18.02 2.62
CA GLU A 62 2.02 16.68 3.21
C GLU A 62 2.97 15.84 2.35
N LEU A 63 2.74 15.74 1.05
CA LEU A 63 3.64 15.04 0.13
C LEU A 63 5.05 15.65 0.09
N ASN A 64 5.18 16.96 0.25
CA ASN A 64 6.48 17.61 0.34
C ASN A 64 7.23 17.26 1.65
N GLN A 65 6.53 17.07 2.77
CA GLN A 65 7.17 16.56 4.00
C GLN A 65 7.68 15.14 3.77
N PHE A 66 6.90 14.27 3.11
CA PHE A 66 7.35 12.93 2.80
C PHE A 66 8.55 12.92 1.84
N LEU A 67 8.54 13.78 0.82
CA LEU A 67 9.68 13.97 -0.08
C LEU A 67 10.96 14.37 0.67
N LYS A 68 10.86 15.24 1.70
CA LYS A 68 12.01 15.63 2.53
C LYS A 68 12.59 14.43 3.29
N VAL A 69 11.73 13.55 3.80
CA VAL A 69 12.18 12.32 4.47
C VAL A 69 12.93 11.43 3.46
N PHE A 70 12.40 11.19 2.27
CA PHE A 70 13.11 10.41 1.26
C PHE A 70 14.47 10.99 0.91
N LYS A 71 14.58 12.31 0.76
CA LYS A 71 15.87 13.00 0.52
C LYS A 71 16.85 12.78 1.65
N LYS A 72 16.41 12.84 2.91
CA LYS A 72 17.24 12.59 4.10
C LYS A 72 17.91 11.20 4.05
N TYR A 73 17.20 10.19 3.48
CA TYR A 73 17.68 8.82 3.36
C TYR A 73 18.29 8.49 2.00
N ASN A 74 18.56 9.49 1.16
CA ASN A 74 19.14 9.32 -0.18
C ASN A 74 18.31 8.38 -1.07
N VAL A 75 16.99 8.43 -0.96
CA VAL A 75 16.07 7.69 -1.82
C VAL A 75 15.84 8.49 -3.10
N ASN A 76 16.00 7.85 -4.25
CA ASN A 76 15.63 8.42 -5.55
C ASN A 76 14.11 8.45 -5.66
N VAL A 77 13.54 9.64 -5.85
CA VAL A 77 12.09 9.84 -5.92
C VAL A 77 11.68 10.22 -7.33
N LEU A 78 10.88 9.38 -7.95
CA LEU A 78 10.19 9.65 -9.20
C LEU A 78 8.78 10.18 -8.90
N ARG A 79 8.22 10.93 -9.83
CA ARG A 79 6.87 11.47 -9.73
C ARG A 79 6.07 11.10 -10.98
N PRO A 80 4.76 10.83 -10.85
CA PRO A 80 3.89 10.69 -12.01
C PRO A 80 3.91 11.97 -12.87
N ASP A 81 3.68 11.82 -14.16
CA ASP A 81 3.37 12.95 -15.04
C ASP A 81 2.04 13.58 -14.59
N ASN A 82 2.01 14.91 -14.45
CA ASN A 82 0.83 15.58 -13.93
C ASN A 82 -0.32 15.60 -14.97
N ILE A 83 -1.44 15.01 -14.61
CA ILE A 83 -2.67 14.99 -15.40
C ILE A 83 -3.69 15.86 -14.68
N LYS A 84 -4.15 16.94 -15.34
CA LYS A 84 -5.10 17.87 -14.76
C LYS A 84 -6.43 17.18 -14.40
N ASN A 85 -6.98 17.56 -13.26
CA ASN A 85 -8.25 17.08 -12.71
C ASN A 85 -8.25 15.56 -12.48
N LEU A 86 -7.10 14.99 -12.10
CA LEU A 86 -6.96 13.59 -11.78
C LEU A 86 -6.23 13.42 -10.44
N ASN A 87 -6.82 12.64 -9.53
CA ASN A 87 -6.16 12.24 -8.31
C ASN A 87 -5.03 11.26 -8.64
N GLN A 88 -3.78 11.64 -8.35
CA GLN A 88 -2.58 10.83 -8.59
C GLN A 88 -1.75 10.67 -7.31
N ILE A 89 -2.41 10.77 -6.15
CA ILE A 89 -1.74 10.68 -4.85
C ILE A 89 -1.36 9.22 -4.55
N PHE A 90 -2.24 8.27 -4.84
CA PHE A 90 -2.12 6.89 -4.39
C PHE A 90 -1.44 6.00 -5.44
N SER A 91 -0.12 6.17 -5.58
CA SER A 91 0.69 5.44 -6.56
C SER A 91 0.81 3.93 -6.28
N ARG A 92 0.49 3.48 -5.07
CA ARG A 92 0.55 2.06 -4.69
C ARG A 92 -0.39 1.19 -5.51
N ASP A 93 -1.59 1.68 -5.77
CA ASP A 93 -2.67 0.88 -6.31
C ASP A 93 -2.57 0.68 -7.82
N ILE A 94 -1.88 1.60 -8.51
CA ILE A 94 -1.80 1.62 -9.98
C ILE A 94 -0.70 0.74 -10.57
N ALA A 95 0.21 0.24 -9.75
CA ALA A 95 1.20 -0.78 -10.07
C ALA A 95 1.85 -1.31 -8.79
N PHE A 96 2.41 -2.50 -8.83
CA PHE A 96 3.19 -3.04 -7.71
C PHE A 96 4.33 -3.92 -8.21
N VAL A 97 5.31 -4.13 -7.35
CA VAL A 97 6.52 -4.90 -7.68
C VAL A 97 6.56 -6.17 -6.84
N ILE A 98 6.78 -7.31 -7.49
CA ILE A 98 7.11 -8.58 -6.86
C ILE A 98 8.46 -9.01 -7.41
N ASP A 99 9.45 -9.20 -6.55
CA ASP A 99 10.84 -9.48 -6.90
C ASP A 99 11.41 -8.46 -7.92
N ASP A 100 11.66 -8.87 -9.16
CA ASP A 100 12.17 -8.02 -10.24
C ASP A 100 11.11 -7.70 -11.31
N LYS A 101 9.84 -8.00 -11.05
CA LYS A 101 8.73 -7.76 -11.96
C LYS A 101 7.85 -6.62 -11.47
N ILE A 102 7.49 -5.71 -12.36
CA ILE A 102 6.42 -4.75 -12.14
C ILE A 102 5.14 -5.28 -12.76
N ILE A 103 4.09 -5.31 -11.96
CA ILE A 103 2.76 -5.75 -12.38
C ILE A 103 1.91 -4.51 -12.64
N ILE A 104 1.33 -4.43 -13.84
CA ILE A 104 0.35 -3.42 -14.22
C ILE A 104 -1.03 -4.06 -14.07
N PRO A 105 -1.78 -3.70 -13.04
CA PRO A 105 -3.05 -4.33 -12.71
C PRO A 105 -4.21 -3.77 -13.52
N ASN A 106 -5.34 -4.48 -13.47
CA ASN A 106 -6.64 -3.90 -13.78
C ASN A 106 -7.24 -3.38 -12.47
N ILE A 107 -7.38 -2.09 -12.38
CA ILE A 107 -7.98 -1.37 -11.26
C ILE A 107 -9.39 -0.90 -11.63
N ILE A 108 -10.13 -0.36 -10.67
CA ILE A 108 -11.47 0.18 -10.94
C ILE A 108 -11.45 1.23 -12.05
N ASN A 109 -12.55 1.33 -12.78
CA ASN A 109 -12.64 2.18 -13.98
C ASN A 109 -12.38 3.66 -13.67
N GLU A 110 -12.85 4.14 -12.51
CA GLU A 110 -12.72 5.52 -12.03
C GLU A 110 -11.25 5.94 -11.91
N ARG A 111 -10.36 4.98 -11.63
CA ARG A 111 -8.93 5.22 -11.39
C ARG A 111 -8.02 4.85 -12.56
N ARG A 112 -8.51 4.17 -13.60
CA ARG A 112 -7.67 3.67 -14.71
C ARG A 112 -6.76 4.73 -15.36
N LYS A 113 -7.23 5.98 -15.44
CA LYS A 113 -6.44 7.08 -15.99
C LYS A 113 -5.18 7.38 -15.19
N GLU A 114 -5.15 7.04 -13.90
CA GLU A 114 -3.98 7.26 -13.03
C GLU A 114 -2.75 6.50 -13.54
N ILE A 115 -2.94 5.29 -14.11
CA ILE A 115 -1.85 4.48 -14.68
C ILE A 115 -1.09 5.23 -15.78
N THR A 116 -1.77 6.09 -16.55
CA THR A 116 -1.11 6.86 -17.61
C THR A 116 -0.08 7.84 -17.07
N GLY A 117 -0.25 8.29 -15.82
CA GLY A 117 0.71 9.19 -15.16
C GLY A 117 2.07 8.56 -14.85
N ILE A 118 2.16 7.23 -14.80
CA ILE A 118 3.45 6.54 -14.61
C ILE A 118 4.01 5.92 -15.89
N LYS A 119 3.39 6.19 -17.04
CA LYS A 119 3.79 5.61 -18.32
C LYS A 119 5.25 5.93 -18.67
N SER A 120 5.68 7.18 -18.51
CA SER A 120 7.06 7.61 -18.74
C SER A 120 8.08 6.90 -17.83
N ILE A 121 7.67 6.43 -16.66
CA ILE A 121 8.48 5.64 -15.74
C ILE A 121 8.54 4.19 -16.21
N ILE A 122 7.38 3.61 -16.56
CA ILE A 122 7.27 2.21 -17.01
C ILE A 122 8.04 1.98 -18.31
N GLU A 123 8.02 2.94 -19.24
CA GLU A 123 8.75 2.85 -20.53
C GLU A 123 10.27 2.73 -20.36
N LYS A 124 10.82 3.10 -19.19
CA LYS A 124 12.24 2.95 -18.85
C LYS A 124 12.58 1.60 -18.22
N ILE A 125 11.59 0.75 -17.99
CA ILE A 125 11.78 -0.59 -17.42
C ILE A 125 11.93 -1.60 -18.55
N ASP A 126 12.82 -2.57 -18.37
CA ASP A 126 12.95 -3.68 -19.33
C ASP A 126 11.58 -4.36 -19.54
N LYS A 127 11.12 -4.44 -20.78
CA LYS A 127 9.83 -5.04 -21.15
C LYS A 127 9.64 -6.46 -20.62
N LYS A 128 10.72 -7.23 -20.45
CA LYS A 128 10.70 -8.58 -19.87
C LYS A 128 10.34 -8.60 -18.37
N LYS A 129 10.39 -7.45 -17.74
CA LYS A 129 10.05 -7.27 -16.31
C LYS A 129 8.66 -6.69 -16.10
N ILE A 130 7.96 -6.33 -17.16
CA ILE A 130 6.60 -5.79 -17.09
C ILE A 130 5.61 -6.92 -17.32
N ILE A 131 4.69 -7.10 -16.35
CA ILE A 131 3.60 -8.06 -16.44
C ILE A 131 2.28 -7.29 -16.46
N THR A 132 1.44 -7.59 -17.44
CA THR A 132 0.06 -7.09 -17.49
C THR A 132 -0.86 -8.28 -17.20
N LEU A 133 -1.78 -8.10 -16.25
CA LEU A 133 -2.74 -9.14 -15.89
C LEU A 133 -3.88 -9.23 -16.91
N SER A 134 -4.57 -10.38 -16.92
CA SER A 134 -5.75 -10.57 -17.77
C SER A 134 -6.86 -9.60 -17.38
N GLU A 135 -7.72 -9.23 -18.34
CA GLU A 135 -8.86 -8.32 -18.09
C GLU A 135 -9.84 -8.82 -17.01
N LYS A 136 -9.84 -10.13 -16.75
CA LYS A 136 -10.68 -10.76 -15.72
C LYS A 136 -10.08 -10.66 -14.31
N SER A 137 -8.80 -10.28 -14.19
CA SER A 137 -8.08 -10.19 -12.93
C SER A 137 -8.09 -8.76 -12.44
N SER A 138 -8.93 -8.44 -11.48
CA SER A 138 -8.94 -7.12 -10.81
C SER A 138 -8.12 -7.21 -9.53
N ILE A 139 -7.15 -6.30 -9.37
CA ILE A 139 -6.31 -6.19 -8.18
C ILE A 139 -5.74 -4.78 -8.06
N GLU A 140 -5.64 -4.25 -6.86
CA GLU A 140 -4.94 -2.99 -6.57
C GLU A 140 -3.73 -3.28 -5.66
N GLY A 141 -2.65 -2.52 -5.82
CA GLY A 141 -1.39 -2.82 -5.12
C GLY A 141 -1.43 -2.66 -3.60
N GLY A 142 -2.46 -1.98 -3.06
CA GLY A 142 -2.72 -1.92 -1.63
C GLY A 142 -3.07 -3.27 -1.01
N ASP A 143 -3.64 -4.17 -1.82
CA ASP A 143 -3.97 -5.54 -1.43
C ASP A 143 -2.77 -6.51 -1.50
N VAL A 144 -1.62 -6.09 -2.04
CA VAL A 144 -0.47 -6.97 -2.25
C VAL A 144 0.66 -6.59 -1.31
N VAL A 145 1.01 -7.49 -0.40
CA VAL A 145 2.08 -7.32 0.60
C VAL A 145 3.09 -8.43 0.44
N VAL A 146 4.31 -8.09 0.02
CA VAL A 146 5.40 -9.06 -0.21
C VAL A 146 6.32 -9.11 1.01
N HIS A 147 6.40 -10.27 1.64
CA HIS A 147 7.19 -10.51 2.83
C HIS A 147 8.00 -11.81 2.71
N ASN A 148 9.30 -11.70 2.58
CA ASN A 148 10.20 -12.84 2.35
C ASN A 148 9.83 -13.61 1.06
N GLU A 149 9.60 -14.93 1.20
CA GLU A 149 9.12 -15.78 0.11
C GLU A 149 7.59 -15.82 0.03
N ASP A 150 6.92 -15.00 0.84
CA ASP A 150 5.47 -15.02 0.99
C ASP A 150 4.84 -13.78 0.39
N ILE A 151 3.65 -13.93 -0.16
CA ILE A 151 2.81 -12.84 -0.63
C ILE A 151 1.47 -12.95 0.08
N PHE A 152 1.14 -11.93 0.84
CA PHE A 152 -0.18 -11.76 1.45
C PHE A 152 -1.05 -10.94 0.52
N ILE A 153 -2.26 -11.43 0.21
CA ILE A 153 -3.19 -10.76 -0.72
C ILE A 153 -4.54 -10.60 -0.04
N GLY A 154 -5.00 -9.35 0.09
CA GLY A 154 -6.39 -9.05 0.43
C GLY A 154 -7.29 -9.28 -0.79
N TYR A 155 -8.46 -9.91 -0.61
CA TYR A 155 -9.38 -10.13 -1.71
C TYR A 155 -10.84 -10.09 -1.26
N SER A 156 -11.73 -10.10 -2.22
CA SER A 156 -13.17 -10.25 -2.04
C SER A 156 -13.70 -11.37 -2.94
N LYS A 157 -14.67 -12.13 -2.45
CA LYS A 157 -15.43 -13.07 -3.27
C LYS A 157 -16.31 -12.35 -4.27
N GLN A 158 -16.78 -13.07 -5.28
CA GLN A 158 -17.58 -12.50 -6.36
C GLN A 158 -18.83 -11.79 -5.85
N GLU A 159 -19.50 -12.31 -4.81
CA GLU A 159 -20.69 -11.69 -4.21
C GLU A 159 -20.41 -10.29 -3.64
N ASP A 160 -19.21 -10.06 -3.09
CA ASP A 160 -18.82 -8.74 -2.61
C ASP A 160 -18.34 -7.84 -3.75
N ILE A 161 -17.65 -8.41 -4.76
CA ILE A 161 -17.26 -7.67 -5.99
C ILE A 161 -18.50 -7.11 -6.69
N ASP A 162 -19.59 -7.87 -6.72
CA ASP A 162 -20.84 -7.45 -7.36
C ASP A 162 -21.62 -6.43 -6.49
N LYS A 163 -21.39 -6.43 -5.17
CA LYS A 163 -22.14 -5.64 -4.20
C LYS A 163 -21.48 -4.32 -3.82
N TYR A 164 -20.16 -4.33 -3.62
CA TYR A 164 -19.43 -3.19 -3.03
C TYR A 164 -18.44 -2.58 -4.02
N GLN A 165 -18.51 -1.27 -4.22
CA GLN A 165 -17.54 -0.53 -5.03
C GLN A 165 -16.12 -0.57 -4.44
N VAL A 166 -16.01 -0.74 -3.13
CA VAL A 166 -14.74 -0.89 -2.41
C VAL A 166 -14.13 -2.29 -2.50
N ALA A 167 -14.83 -3.27 -3.06
CA ALA A 167 -14.29 -4.60 -3.34
C ALA A 167 -13.55 -4.58 -4.68
N ARG A 168 -12.22 -4.58 -4.68
CA ARG A 168 -11.40 -4.26 -5.85
C ARG A 168 -10.48 -5.38 -6.31
N THR A 169 -10.18 -6.33 -5.43
CA THR A 169 -9.33 -7.47 -5.73
C THR A 169 -10.15 -8.75 -5.70
N ASN A 170 -10.15 -9.50 -6.79
CA ASN A 170 -10.95 -10.71 -6.95
C ASN A 170 -10.12 -12.00 -6.84
N GLU A 171 -10.79 -13.15 -6.66
CA GLU A 171 -10.16 -14.47 -6.56
C GLU A 171 -9.36 -14.85 -7.81
N LYS A 172 -9.79 -14.37 -8.99
CA LYS A 172 -9.06 -14.62 -10.24
C LYS A 172 -7.66 -14.00 -10.20
N ALA A 173 -7.53 -12.79 -9.66
CA ALA A 173 -6.23 -12.15 -9.52
C ALA A 173 -5.31 -12.90 -8.54
N VAL A 174 -5.84 -13.40 -7.42
CA VAL A 174 -5.10 -14.27 -6.49
C VAL A 174 -4.54 -15.49 -7.21
N SER A 175 -5.39 -16.16 -8.02
CA SER A 175 -5.00 -17.32 -8.82
C SER A 175 -3.93 -16.98 -9.86
N ASP A 176 -4.05 -15.82 -10.53
CA ASP A 176 -3.07 -15.40 -11.52
C ASP A 176 -1.71 -15.06 -10.89
N ILE A 177 -1.69 -14.38 -9.75
CA ILE A 177 -0.44 -14.12 -9.00
C ILE A 177 0.22 -15.43 -8.58
N LYS A 178 -0.55 -16.41 -8.09
CA LYS A 178 -0.03 -17.74 -7.75
C LYS A 178 0.61 -18.45 -8.94
N ASN A 179 0.01 -18.35 -10.11
CA ASN A 179 0.55 -18.97 -11.35
C ASN A 179 1.79 -18.23 -11.87
N LEU A 180 1.86 -16.90 -11.70
CA LEU A 180 2.99 -16.08 -12.14
C LEU A 180 4.22 -16.22 -11.24
N PHE A 181 4.02 -16.55 -9.96
CA PHE A 181 5.07 -16.68 -8.95
C PHE A 181 4.94 -18.03 -8.22
N PRO A 182 5.13 -19.17 -8.92
CA PRO A 182 4.91 -20.51 -8.35
C PRO A 182 5.88 -20.88 -7.24
N GLU A 183 7.00 -20.15 -7.12
CA GLU A 183 8.00 -20.31 -6.06
C GLU A 183 7.63 -19.57 -4.78
N LYS A 184 6.58 -18.71 -4.81
CA LYS A 184 6.11 -17.96 -3.64
C LYS A 184 4.95 -18.66 -2.95
N ASN A 185 4.90 -18.54 -1.63
CA ASN A 185 3.73 -18.93 -0.87
C ASN A 185 2.69 -17.81 -0.92
N ILE A 186 1.47 -18.12 -1.33
CA ILE A 186 0.38 -17.13 -1.40
C ILE A 186 -0.58 -17.35 -0.24
N PHE A 187 -0.75 -16.33 0.60
CA PHE A 187 -1.75 -16.26 1.67
C PHE A 187 -2.81 -15.23 1.26
N ALA A 188 -4.02 -15.70 1.00
CA ALA A 188 -5.13 -14.86 0.56
C ALA A 188 -6.14 -14.68 1.70
N PHE A 189 -6.48 -13.42 2.00
CA PHE A 189 -7.35 -13.03 3.10
C PHE A 189 -8.61 -12.33 2.58
N GLU A 190 -9.77 -12.86 2.91
CA GLU A 190 -11.04 -12.21 2.60
C GLU A 190 -11.28 -11.05 3.56
N LEU A 191 -11.45 -9.82 3.01
CA LEU A 191 -11.55 -8.60 3.79
C LEU A 191 -13.00 -8.16 3.98
N ASN A 192 -13.29 -7.52 5.13
CA ASN A 192 -14.55 -6.86 5.38
C ASN A 192 -14.69 -5.60 4.53
N LYS A 193 -15.85 -5.43 3.88
CA LYS A 193 -16.14 -4.33 2.96
C LYS A 193 -17.41 -3.59 3.36
N SER A 194 -17.36 -2.27 3.25
CA SER A 194 -18.53 -1.40 3.43
C SER A 194 -18.39 -0.15 2.55
N ASP A 195 -19.38 0.12 1.71
CA ASP A 195 -19.46 1.37 0.94
C ASP A 195 -20.02 2.54 1.79
N GLU A 196 -20.54 2.25 3.01
CA GLU A 196 -21.27 3.20 3.84
C GLU A 196 -20.45 3.67 5.05
N ASP A 197 -19.83 2.74 5.77
CA ASP A 197 -19.12 3.02 7.03
C ASP A 197 -17.61 2.78 6.86
N PRO A 198 -16.77 3.84 6.86
CA PRO A 198 -15.33 3.70 6.75
C PRO A 198 -14.68 2.96 7.92
N LYS A 199 -15.37 2.82 9.06
CA LYS A 199 -14.87 2.04 10.22
C LYS A 199 -15.14 0.54 10.09
N GLU A 200 -15.99 0.14 9.16
CA GLU A 200 -16.29 -1.26 8.82
C GLU A 200 -15.69 -1.68 7.46
N ASN A 201 -14.90 -0.79 6.85
CA ASN A 201 -14.27 -1.02 5.55
C ASN A 201 -12.76 -1.21 5.66
N ALA A 202 -12.25 -2.38 5.28
CA ALA A 202 -10.84 -2.56 4.95
C ALA A 202 -10.71 -2.43 3.42
N LEU A 203 -10.46 -1.19 2.93
CA LEU A 203 -10.39 -0.90 1.49
C LEU A 203 -9.39 -1.82 0.79
N HIS A 204 -8.21 -1.95 1.36
CA HIS A 204 -7.15 -2.86 0.95
C HIS A 204 -6.53 -3.56 2.17
N LEU A 205 -5.71 -4.58 1.93
CA LEU A 205 -5.01 -5.29 3.01
C LEU A 205 -4.14 -4.36 3.85
N ASP A 206 -3.48 -3.38 3.24
CA ASP A 206 -2.63 -2.42 3.94
C ASP A 206 -3.38 -1.42 4.83
N CYS A 207 -4.72 -1.41 4.77
CA CYS A 207 -5.57 -0.68 5.71
C CYS A 207 -5.70 -1.40 7.06
N CYS A 208 -5.43 -2.71 7.11
CA CYS A 208 -5.59 -3.52 8.31
C CYS A 208 -4.37 -4.40 8.66
N PHE A 209 -3.41 -4.55 7.74
CA PHE A 209 -2.23 -5.38 7.96
C PHE A 209 -1.00 -4.83 7.24
N GLN A 210 0.12 -4.69 7.99
CA GLN A 210 1.39 -4.23 7.45
C GLN A 210 2.58 -4.87 8.17
N PRO A 211 3.32 -5.78 7.53
CA PRO A 211 4.63 -6.22 8.02
C PRO A 211 5.61 -5.05 8.07
N ILE A 212 6.38 -5.02 9.14
CA ILE A 212 7.46 -4.06 9.38
C ILE A 212 8.74 -4.82 9.71
N GLY A 213 9.85 -4.14 9.88
CA GLY A 213 11.10 -4.80 10.25
C GLY A 213 11.05 -5.55 11.60
N ASN A 214 12.15 -6.16 12.01
CA ASN A 214 12.30 -6.90 13.25
C ASN A 214 11.33 -8.11 13.41
N GLY A 215 10.80 -8.64 12.31
CA GLY A 215 9.85 -9.76 12.35
C GLY A 215 8.46 -9.38 12.88
N MET A 216 8.13 -8.10 12.93
CA MET A 216 6.87 -7.58 13.46
C MET A 216 5.87 -7.21 12.36
N ALA A 217 4.59 -7.12 12.72
CA ALA A 217 3.55 -6.57 11.85
C ALA A 217 2.53 -5.75 12.66
N ILE A 218 1.89 -4.79 11.99
CA ILE A 218 0.74 -4.05 12.50
C ILE A 218 -0.52 -4.77 12.02
N LEU A 219 -1.49 -4.98 12.89
CA LEU A 219 -2.70 -5.76 12.62
C LEU A 219 -3.94 -5.11 13.22
N PHE A 220 -4.98 -4.94 12.39
CA PHE A 220 -6.36 -4.74 12.81
C PHE A 220 -7.18 -5.97 12.46
N GLU A 221 -7.58 -6.73 13.47
CA GLU A 221 -8.29 -8.02 13.29
C GLU A 221 -9.67 -7.84 12.62
N GLY A 222 -10.35 -6.73 12.91
CA GLY A 222 -11.68 -6.44 12.35
C GLY A 222 -11.69 -6.17 10.83
N GLY A 223 -10.52 -6.11 10.17
CA GLY A 223 -10.42 -6.01 8.71
C GLY A 223 -10.63 -7.34 7.98
N PHE A 224 -10.54 -8.47 8.69
CA PHE A 224 -10.62 -9.82 8.13
C PHE A 224 -11.99 -10.44 8.36
N LYS A 225 -12.52 -11.16 7.37
CA LYS A 225 -13.80 -11.89 7.54
C LYS A 225 -13.65 -13.16 8.35
N ASN A 226 -12.50 -13.83 8.29
CA ASN A 226 -12.30 -15.14 8.88
C ASN A 226 -11.34 -15.04 10.07
N SER A 227 -11.76 -15.50 11.25
CA SER A 227 -10.89 -15.57 12.43
C SER A 227 -9.70 -16.53 12.26
N SER A 228 -9.81 -17.52 11.38
CA SER A 228 -8.69 -18.41 11.02
C SER A 228 -7.52 -17.67 10.40
N ASP A 229 -7.76 -16.55 9.70
CA ASP A 229 -6.73 -15.73 9.08
C ASP A 229 -5.91 -15.00 10.15
N ILE A 230 -6.58 -14.55 11.23
CA ILE A 230 -5.91 -13.97 12.40
C ILE A 230 -5.02 -15.01 13.09
N ALA A 231 -5.54 -16.21 13.34
CA ALA A 231 -4.77 -17.31 13.93
C ALA A 231 -3.55 -17.68 13.07
N LEU A 232 -3.68 -17.65 11.74
CA LEU A 232 -2.56 -17.86 10.82
C LEU A 232 -1.49 -16.77 11.00
N LEU A 233 -1.87 -15.49 11.04
CA LEU A 233 -0.94 -14.38 11.25
C LEU A 233 -0.27 -14.41 12.62
N GLU A 234 -1.00 -14.82 13.67
CA GLU A 234 -0.45 -15.05 15.01
C GLU A 234 0.62 -16.15 15.03
N ASN A 235 0.34 -17.26 14.34
CA ASN A 235 1.31 -18.35 14.21
C ASN A 235 2.52 -17.94 13.37
N TYR A 236 2.31 -17.14 12.32
CA TYR A 236 3.36 -16.72 11.39
C TYR A 236 4.34 -15.73 12.01
N PHE A 237 3.84 -14.66 12.64
CA PHE A 237 4.66 -13.61 13.24
C PHE A 237 4.98 -13.86 14.72
N GLY A 238 4.17 -14.64 15.42
CA GLY A 238 4.14 -14.74 16.87
C GLY A 238 3.28 -13.62 17.49
N ILE A 239 2.46 -14.01 18.47
CA ILE A 239 1.48 -13.10 19.11
C ILE A 239 2.12 -11.80 19.63
N ASN A 240 3.32 -11.89 20.20
CA ASN A 240 4.04 -10.75 20.78
C ASN A 240 4.66 -9.80 19.73
N ASN A 241 4.75 -10.23 18.47
CA ASN A 241 5.29 -9.44 17.38
C ASN A 241 4.19 -8.75 16.56
N LEU A 242 2.93 -8.94 16.93
CA LEU A 242 1.78 -8.27 16.32
C LEU A 242 1.39 -7.03 17.12
N ILE A 243 1.55 -5.86 16.52
CA ILE A 243 1.08 -4.59 17.08
C ILE A 243 -0.38 -4.44 16.70
N ARG A 244 -1.28 -4.80 17.63
CA ARG A 244 -2.71 -4.66 17.41
C ARG A 244 -3.14 -3.21 17.50
N ILE A 245 -3.87 -2.75 16.50
CA ILE A 245 -4.48 -1.42 16.46
C ILE A 245 -6.00 -1.51 16.67
N THR A 246 -6.58 -0.45 17.20
CA THR A 246 -8.01 -0.35 17.44
C THR A 246 -8.77 0.00 16.16
N LYS A 247 -10.11 -0.12 16.17
CA LYS A 247 -10.96 0.31 15.05
C LYS A 247 -10.78 1.81 14.73
N GLU A 248 -10.63 2.65 15.75
CA GLU A 248 -10.38 4.08 15.55
C GLU A 248 -9.00 4.35 14.95
N GLU A 249 -8.00 3.58 15.34
CA GLU A 249 -6.66 3.68 14.74
C GLU A 249 -6.65 3.16 13.30
N MET A 250 -7.41 2.10 12.98
CA MET A 250 -7.60 1.64 11.60
C MET A 250 -8.29 2.71 10.76
N TYR A 251 -9.40 3.30 11.25
CA TYR A 251 -10.05 4.42 10.59
C TYR A 251 -9.08 5.56 10.31
N ASN A 252 -8.15 5.87 11.21
CA ASN A 252 -7.10 6.86 11.01
C ASN A 252 -5.91 6.36 10.15
N MET A 253 -5.99 5.14 9.59
CA MET A 253 -4.96 4.55 8.71
C MET A 253 -3.64 4.20 9.41
N ASN A 254 -3.68 3.84 10.71
CA ASN A 254 -2.46 3.59 11.49
C ASN A 254 -1.62 2.40 10.96
N SER A 255 -2.22 1.41 10.28
CA SER A 255 -1.47 0.33 9.64
C SER A 255 -0.67 0.79 8.41
N ASN A 256 -1.10 1.88 7.77
CA ASN A 256 -0.57 2.33 6.49
C ASN A 256 0.72 3.18 6.64
N VAL A 257 1.61 2.75 7.54
CA VAL A 257 2.98 3.30 7.70
C VAL A 257 3.85 2.90 6.52
N PHE A 258 5.02 3.53 6.38
CA PHE A 258 5.94 3.22 5.30
C PHE A 258 7.36 2.97 5.79
N SER A 259 7.90 1.78 5.55
CA SER A 259 9.28 1.43 5.91
C SER A 259 10.27 1.89 4.83
N ILE A 260 11.23 2.72 5.22
CA ILE A 260 12.40 3.08 4.39
C ILE A 260 13.46 1.98 4.46
N SER A 261 13.59 1.37 5.62
CA SER A 261 14.48 0.23 5.88
C SER A 261 13.92 -0.62 7.01
N GLU A 262 14.59 -1.72 7.32
CA GLU A 262 14.22 -2.61 8.42
C GLU A 262 14.05 -1.90 9.76
N LYS A 263 14.73 -0.77 9.96
CA LYS A 263 14.73 -0.02 11.23
C LYS A 263 14.16 1.40 11.14
N VAL A 264 13.81 1.86 9.94
CA VAL A 264 13.32 3.23 9.74
C VAL A 264 11.92 3.19 9.17
N ILE A 265 10.98 3.72 9.92
CA ILE A 265 9.55 3.78 9.58
C ILE A 265 9.12 5.24 9.50
N VAL A 266 8.43 5.62 8.44
CA VAL A 266 7.71 6.88 8.32
C VAL A 266 6.29 6.66 8.82
N SER A 267 5.83 7.50 9.73
CA SER A 267 4.52 7.42 10.36
C SER A 267 3.88 8.79 10.48
N GLU A 268 2.56 8.83 10.62
CA GLU A 268 1.82 10.08 10.86
C GLU A 268 2.05 10.53 12.32
N LYS A 269 2.31 11.81 12.50
CA LYS A 269 2.71 12.40 13.80
C LYS A 269 1.65 12.28 14.90
N ASN A 270 0.37 12.14 14.53
CA ASN A 270 -0.73 12.00 15.48
C ASN A 270 -0.93 10.55 15.97
N PHE A 271 -0.23 9.57 15.40
CA PHE A 271 -0.28 8.17 15.83
C PHE A 271 0.51 7.94 17.13
N LYS A 272 0.18 8.69 18.19
CA LYS A 272 1.01 8.77 19.40
C LYS A 272 1.31 7.42 20.03
N ARG A 273 0.26 6.57 20.19
CA ARG A 273 0.42 5.23 20.78
C ARG A 273 1.26 4.33 19.87
N LEU A 274 0.95 4.27 18.58
CA LEU A 274 1.69 3.45 17.63
C LEU A 274 3.16 3.89 17.55
N ASN A 275 3.42 5.20 17.43
CA ASN A 275 4.77 5.74 17.34
C ASN A 275 5.62 5.45 18.59
N ALA A 276 5.01 5.46 19.78
CA ALA A 276 5.67 5.04 21.02
C ALA A 276 6.03 3.55 20.98
N ILE A 277 5.06 2.67 20.63
CA ILE A 277 5.30 1.22 20.51
C ILE A 277 6.40 0.92 19.50
N LEU A 278 6.41 1.59 18.35
CA LEU A 278 7.45 1.40 17.33
C LEU A 278 8.85 1.76 17.89
N ARG A 279 8.98 2.87 18.62
CA ARG A 279 10.25 3.26 19.25
C ARG A 279 10.70 2.29 20.33
N ASP A 280 9.78 1.83 21.17
CA ASP A 280 10.04 0.85 22.23
C ASP A 280 10.55 -0.48 21.65
N ASN A 281 10.15 -0.81 20.41
CA ASN A 281 10.63 -1.97 19.67
C ASN A 281 11.86 -1.69 18.78
N GLY A 282 12.53 -0.56 19.01
CA GLY A 282 13.83 -0.23 18.40
C GLY A 282 13.76 0.36 16.99
N PHE A 283 12.59 0.82 16.54
CA PHE A 283 12.47 1.54 15.27
C PHE A 283 12.82 3.02 15.42
N HIS A 284 13.48 3.55 14.42
CA HIS A 284 13.56 4.99 14.20
C HIS A 284 12.31 5.46 13.47
N VAL A 285 11.51 6.31 14.10
CA VAL A 285 10.21 6.77 13.56
C VAL A 285 10.35 8.20 13.05
N GLU A 286 10.24 8.38 11.74
CA GLU A 286 10.14 9.67 11.07
C GLU A 286 8.68 10.12 11.09
N GLU A 287 8.34 11.04 11.98
CA GLU A 287 6.98 11.55 12.12
C GLU A 287 6.75 12.72 11.15
N ILE A 288 5.74 12.60 10.29
CA ILE A 288 5.30 13.68 9.41
C ILE A 288 3.79 13.92 9.54
N LYS A 289 3.33 15.11 9.16
CA LYS A 289 1.90 15.37 9.04
C LYS A 289 1.42 14.77 7.73
N PHE A 290 0.39 13.90 7.81
CA PHE A 290 -0.23 13.25 6.64
C PHE A 290 -1.72 13.00 6.84
N SER A 291 -2.34 13.68 7.82
CA SER A 291 -3.74 13.49 8.23
C SER A 291 -4.76 14.03 7.23
N GLU A 292 -4.39 14.97 6.36
CA GLU A 292 -5.28 15.46 5.30
C GLU A 292 -5.43 14.38 4.21
N THR A 293 -4.33 13.75 3.81
CA THR A 293 -4.35 12.63 2.86
C THR A 293 -5.16 11.45 3.39
N ALA A 294 -5.12 11.18 4.70
CA ALA A 294 -5.88 10.12 5.34
C ALA A 294 -7.40 10.24 5.16
N LYS A 295 -7.93 11.45 4.95
CA LYS A 295 -9.35 11.69 4.67
C LYS A 295 -9.84 11.12 3.35
N MET A 296 -8.90 10.74 2.47
CA MET A 296 -9.15 10.14 1.15
C MET A 296 -8.92 8.61 1.17
N GLU A 297 -9.02 7.99 2.34
CA GLU A 297 -8.86 6.55 2.58
C GLU A 297 -7.51 5.96 2.11
N GLY A 298 -6.44 6.75 2.23
CA GLY A 298 -5.07 6.33 1.94
C GLY A 298 -4.07 7.13 2.75
N LEU A 299 -2.87 6.59 3.00
CA LEU A 299 -1.83 7.25 3.77
C LEU A 299 -0.46 7.09 3.10
N LEU A 300 0.56 6.81 3.89
CA LEU A 300 1.96 6.81 3.48
C LEU A 300 2.31 5.68 2.50
N ARG A 301 1.85 4.44 2.81
CA ARG A 301 2.07 3.31 1.91
C ARG A 301 1.31 3.50 0.60
N CYS A 302 0.05 3.90 0.68
CA CYS A 302 -0.80 4.15 -0.50
C CYS A 302 -0.20 5.22 -1.42
N ALA A 303 0.42 6.28 -0.87
CA ALA A 303 1.02 7.35 -1.64
C ALA A 303 2.34 6.96 -2.35
N THR A 304 2.81 5.71 -2.20
CA THR A 304 4.13 5.27 -2.65
C THR A 304 4.07 3.99 -3.47
N LEU A 305 4.87 3.93 -4.55
CA LEU A 305 5.17 2.70 -5.28
C LEU A 305 6.69 2.47 -5.23
N PRO A 306 7.19 1.61 -4.33
CA PRO A 306 8.60 1.20 -4.33
C PRO A 306 8.95 0.46 -5.62
N LEU A 307 9.95 0.97 -6.35
CA LEU A 307 10.46 0.32 -7.56
C LEU A 307 11.73 -0.48 -7.26
N ILE A 308 12.61 0.07 -6.43
CA ILE A 308 13.87 -0.57 -6.10
C ILE A 308 14.07 -0.50 -4.59
N ARG A 309 14.17 -1.67 -3.97
CA ARG A 309 14.74 -1.84 -2.65
C ARG A 309 16.09 -2.53 -2.77
N LEU A 310 16.97 -2.46 -1.76
CA LEU A 310 18.24 -3.19 -1.80
C LEU A 310 17.91 -4.65 -2.15
N TRP A 311 18.45 -5.07 -3.32
CA TRP A 311 18.34 -6.41 -3.90
C TRP A 311 17.15 -6.66 -4.84
N ASN A 312 16.18 -5.76 -4.99
CA ASN A 312 15.30 -5.80 -6.15
C ASN A 312 16.05 -5.22 -7.36
N LYS A 313 16.38 -6.05 -8.32
CA LYS A 313 16.98 -5.59 -9.57
C LYS A 313 15.94 -5.23 -10.62
N LEU A 314 15.00 -4.37 -10.30
CA LEU A 314 14.24 -3.68 -11.34
C LEU A 314 15.20 -2.68 -11.98
N LEU A 315 15.79 -3.03 -13.13
CA LEU A 315 16.66 -2.12 -13.88
C LEU A 315 15.80 -1.08 -14.58
N ILE A 316 15.82 0.13 -14.06
CA ILE A 316 15.44 1.32 -14.82
C ILE A 316 16.66 1.66 -15.66
N ILE A 317 16.52 1.63 -16.97
CA ILE A 317 17.57 1.97 -17.96
C ILE A 317 17.74 3.48 -18.02
#